data_b1f50abcab3cff745a607dd9964f7558
#
_entry.id   b1f50abcab3cff745a607dd9964f7558
#
_cell.length_a   1.000
_cell.length_b   1.000
_cell.length_c   1.000
_cell.angle_alpha   90.00
_cell.angle_beta   90.00
_cell.angle_gamma   90.00
#
_symmetry.space_group_name_H-M   'P 1'
#
loop_
_entity.id
_entity.type
_entity.pdbx_description
1 polymer ?
#
loop_
_entity_poly.entity_id
_entity_poly.type
_entity_poly.pdbx_seq_one_letter_code
_entity_poly.pdbx_strand_id
1 'polypeptide(L)'
;MCGIFFYRGKNHTLSSLQDGINAVSSRGPDKTVTLIKNDTIMAFHRLSIMDTSDNGSQPMPHPMDNEIVLMCNGEIYNHTELIKKYNLKDYRSKSDCEVILWLYKLIGIEKTLQELDGVFSFVIIDRSKIIVARDPFGVRPLFYNFDKDIFVSSVLKGISNYTQNTEQFPPGHYWESTTNNIVRWYSNKYKMTLFPDDEEYIIKNIRNLFEKAVEKRMQSHREVGCLLSGGLDSSLVAALVSRNIQGSKLKTFSVGLKGAEDLKYARLVANHIGSDHHEVIVTEQEMIDAIPEVIKTIESMDTTTVRASVPNYLVSKYIKENTDCKVIFQGDGADEVCGSYIYLNNAPYPASFQDECISLLNNIHMFDVLRADRTISCWGLEPRTPFLDKIFVNYYMSIYAPLKLHSHGNIEKYLLRKAFEDSNQLPKEVLYRKKEALSDGCSSKTNSWHTIIQNHIDKCITDTDFNTHKSSYEHMKPELKESLYYRRIFDKYYKSHEKSISHFWLPKWCGNITDPSARVLNNY
;
A
#
# COMPACT_ATOMS: atom_id res chain seq x y z
N MET A 1 8.27 -6.63 -5.60
CA MET A 1 8.44 -6.19 -4.18
C MET A 1 9.56 -6.98 -3.55
N CYS A 2 10.53 -6.29 -3.00
CA CYS A 2 11.68 -6.95 -2.38
C CYS A 2 11.53 -6.99 -0.85
N GLY A 3 12.35 -7.81 -0.20
CA GLY A 3 12.47 -7.88 1.24
C GLY A 3 13.81 -7.38 1.71
N ILE A 4 13.83 -6.39 2.60
CA ILE A 4 15.02 -5.86 3.26
C ILE A 4 15.07 -6.40 4.67
N PHE A 5 16.24 -6.93 5.06
CA PHE A 5 16.64 -7.15 6.44
C PHE A 5 18.04 -6.56 6.64
N PHE A 6 18.15 -5.65 7.58
CA PHE A 6 19.40 -4.97 7.92
C PHE A 6 19.63 -5.00 9.42
N TYR A 7 20.83 -5.34 9.80
CA TYR A 7 21.32 -5.30 11.18
C TYR A 7 22.72 -4.70 11.25
N ARG A 8 22.96 -3.80 12.21
CA ARG A 8 24.29 -3.40 12.64
C ARG A 8 24.37 -3.41 14.14
N GLY A 9 25.33 -4.16 14.68
CA GLY A 9 25.57 -4.31 16.10
C GLY A 9 26.53 -5.44 16.41
N LYS A 10 26.72 -5.69 17.72
CA LYS A 10 27.64 -6.73 18.20
C LYS A 10 26.92 -7.87 18.95
N ASN A 11 25.60 -7.73 19.17
CA ASN A 11 24.85 -8.65 20.02
C ASN A 11 24.30 -9.86 19.27
N HIS A 12 24.29 -9.82 17.92
CA HIS A 12 23.75 -10.88 17.09
C HIS A 12 24.73 -11.32 16.01
N THR A 13 24.68 -12.61 15.69
CA THR A 13 25.39 -13.24 14.58
C THR A 13 24.43 -13.52 13.43
N LEU A 14 24.92 -13.85 12.23
CA LEU A 14 24.08 -14.28 11.12
C LEU A 14 23.16 -15.44 11.51
N SER A 15 23.71 -16.42 12.22
CA SER A 15 22.95 -17.61 12.66
C SER A 15 21.81 -17.26 13.59
N SER A 16 22.02 -16.31 14.54
CA SER A 16 20.97 -15.90 15.47
C SER A 16 19.88 -15.04 14.80
N LEU A 17 20.14 -14.43 13.64
CA LEU A 17 19.20 -13.59 12.89
C LEU A 17 18.48 -14.32 11.75
N GLN A 18 18.78 -15.62 11.55
CA GLN A 18 18.29 -16.37 10.39
C GLN A 18 16.76 -16.42 10.31
N ASP A 19 16.08 -16.54 11.43
CA ASP A 19 14.60 -16.58 11.45
C ASP A 19 13.99 -15.24 11.01
N GLY A 20 14.57 -14.11 11.44
CA GLY A 20 14.14 -12.79 10.99
C GLY A 20 14.41 -12.56 9.50
N ILE A 21 15.57 -12.99 9.01
CA ILE A 21 15.90 -12.96 7.58
C ILE A 21 14.88 -13.79 6.78
N ASN A 22 14.61 -15.02 7.20
CA ASN A 22 13.66 -15.91 6.54
C ASN A 22 12.22 -15.38 6.57
N ALA A 23 11.82 -14.67 7.64
CA ALA A 23 10.49 -14.09 7.77
C ALA A 23 10.16 -13.05 6.69
N VAL A 24 11.17 -12.47 6.04
CA VAL A 24 11.03 -11.47 4.97
C VAL A 24 11.04 -12.10 3.56
N SER A 25 11.43 -13.37 3.44
CA SER A 25 11.74 -14.05 2.15
C SER A 25 10.56 -14.12 1.18
N SER A 26 9.33 -14.27 1.67
CA SER A 26 8.13 -14.36 0.82
C SER A 26 7.91 -13.15 -0.09
N ARG A 27 8.44 -11.97 0.28
CA ARG A 27 8.36 -10.75 -0.53
C ARG A 27 9.20 -10.81 -1.80
N GLY A 28 10.32 -11.53 -1.76
CA GLY A 28 11.25 -11.62 -2.88
C GLY A 28 11.74 -13.06 -3.08
N PRO A 29 10.92 -13.92 -3.68
CA PRO A 29 11.21 -15.36 -3.79
C PRO A 29 12.23 -15.71 -4.86
N ASP A 30 12.63 -14.77 -5.73
CA ASP A 30 13.47 -15.11 -6.90
C ASP A 30 14.95 -15.32 -6.52
N LYS A 31 15.46 -14.52 -5.58
CA LYS A 31 16.87 -14.62 -5.13
C LYS A 31 17.07 -14.03 -3.75
N THR A 32 17.86 -14.70 -2.92
CA THR A 32 18.34 -14.18 -1.63
C THR A 32 19.84 -13.92 -1.70
N VAL A 33 20.26 -12.73 -1.27
CA VAL A 33 21.69 -12.38 -1.13
C VAL A 33 21.92 -11.87 0.27
N THR A 34 22.92 -12.42 0.96
CA THR A 34 23.37 -11.94 2.28
C THR A 34 24.81 -11.44 2.17
N LEU A 35 25.04 -10.23 2.63
CA LEU A 35 26.35 -9.60 2.71
C LEU A 35 26.68 -9.29 4.16
N ILE A 36 27.85 -9.72 4.61
CA ILE A 36 28.40 -9.40 5.93
C ILE A 36 29.61 -8.51 5.75
N LYS A 37 29.60 -7.35 6.40
CA LYS A 37 30.72 -6.41 6.39
C LYS A 37 30.91 -5.85 7.80
N ASN A 38 32.01 -6.22 8.45
CA ASN A 38 32.29 -5.86 9.84
C ASN A 38 31.15 -6.30 10.80
N ASP A 39 30.55 -5.34 11.52
CA ASP A 39 29.42 -5.50 12.44
C ASP A 39 28.04 -5.40 11.76
N THR A 40 28.01 -5.45 10.44
CA THR A 40 26.79 -5.23 9.65
C THR A 40 26.40 -6.49 8.87
N ILE A 41 25.13 -6.86 8.97
CA ILE A 41 24.50 -7.95 8.21
C ILE A 41 23.39 -7.35 7.36
N MET A 42 23.47 -7.59 6.06
CA MET A 42 22.50 -7.16 5.04
C MET A 42 21.94 -8.40 4.36
N ALA A 43 20.64 -8.62 4.43
CA ALA A 43 19.99 -9.66 3.64
C ALA A 43 18.90 -9.05 2.76
N PHE A 44 18.92 -9.41 1.50
CA PHE A 44 18.00 -8.90 0.49
C PHE A 44 17.32 -10.06 -0.23
N HIS A 45 16.00 -10.06 -0.19
CA HIS A 45 15.15 -11.00 -0.91
C HIS A 45 14.57 -10.30 -2.13
N ARG A 46 14.94 -10.75 -3.31
CA ARG A 46 14.62 -10.10 -4.58
C ARG A 46 13.37 -10.69 -5.21
N LEU A 47 12.45 -9.80 -5.62
CA LEU A 47 11.48 -10.04 -6.67
C LEU A 47 11.95 -9.26 -7.91
N SER A 48 12.34 -9.97 -8.96
CA SER A 48 12.94 -9.38 -10.16
C SER A 48 11.84 -8.84 -11.08
N ILE A 49 11.54 -7.54 -10.97
CA ILE A 49 10.59 -6.83 -11.84
C ILE A 49 11.33 -6.11 -12.97
N MET A 50 12.26 -5.21 -12.59
CA MET A 50 13.19 -4.57 -13.52
C MET A 50 14.54 -5.27 -13.46
N ASP A 51 15.20 -5.45 -14.60
CA ASP A 51 16.46 -6.19 -14.73
C ASP A 51 16.41 -7.60 -14.14
N THR A 52 15.94 -8.57 -14.90
CA THR A 52 15.88 -9.98 -14.44
C THR A 52 17.24 -10.68 -14.35
N SER A 53 18.34 -9.99 -14.74
CA SER A 53 19.72 -10.52 -14.63
C SER A 53 20.29 -10.34 -13.22
N ASP A 54 21.44 -10.95 -12.97
CA ASP A 54 22.18 -10.81 -11.72
C ASP A 54 22.73 -9.41 -11.46
N ASN A 55 22.87 -8.56 -12.49
CA ASN A 55 23.33 -7.19 -12.34
C ASN A 55 22.37 -6.32 -11.50
N GLY A 56 21.07 -6.63 -11.54
CA GLY A 56 20.08 -5.97 -10.69
C GLY A 56 19.99 -6.54 -9.27
N SER A 57 20.88 -7.45 -8.86
CA SER A 57 20.88 -8.02 -7.49
C SER A 57 21.34 -7.00 -6.45
N GLN A 58 20.79 -7.14 -5.25
CA GLN A 58 21.10 -6.30 -4.09
C GLN A 58 21.47 -7.20 -2.89
N PRO A 59 22.28 -6.74 -1.93
CA PRO A 59 22.85 -5.39 -1.77
C PRO A 59 23.72 -4.98 -2.95
N MET A 60 23.48 -3.77 -3.51
CA MET A 60 24.11 -3.30 -4.73
C MET A 60 25.21 -2.29 -4.39
N PRO A 61 26.50 -2.58 -4.71
CA PRO A 61 27.56 -1.59 -4.55
C PRO A 61 27.51 -0.54 -5.65
N HIS A 62 27.88 0.69 -5.34
CA HIS A 62 28.06 1.74 -6.34
C HIS A 62 29.16 1.34 -7.34
N PRO A 63 28.94 1.45 -8.66
CA PRO A 63 29.90 0.97 -9.67
C PRO A 63 31.32 1.52 -9.53
N MET A 64 31.46 2.76 -9.06
CA MET A 64 32.75 3.45 -8.90
C MET A 64 33.23 3.55 -7.45
N ASP A 65 32.48 3.01 -6.47
CA ASP A 65 32.83 3.12 -5.03
C ASP A 65 32.11 2.02 -4.24
N ASN A 66 32.75 0.87 -4.11
CA ASN A 66 32.18 -0.31 -3.45
C ASN A 66 31.95 -0.16 -1.93
N GLU A 67 32.39 0.96 -1.33
CA GLU A 67 32.07 1.31 0.05
C GLU A 67 30.64 1.88 0.21
N ILE A 68 30.02 2.31 -0.91
CA ILE A 68 28.62 2.74 -0.94
C ILE A 68 27.77 1.58 -1.44
N VAL A 69 26.84 1.11 -0.60
CA VAL A 69 26.01 -0.06 -0.88
C VAL A 69 24.55 0.26 -0.63
N LEU A 70 23.67 -0.15 -1.53
CA LEU A 70 22.21 0.07 -1.49
C LEU A 70 21.45 -1.23 -1.31
N MET A 71 20.43 -1.20 -0.46
CA MET A 71 19.26 -2.09 -0.50
C MET A 71 18.00 -1.24 -0.68
N CYS A 72 17.26 -1.47 -1.76
CA CYS A 72 16.03 -0.75 -2.07
C CYS A 72 14.89 -1.72 -2.38
N ASN A 73 13.81 -1.60 -1.62
CA ASN A 73 12.53 -2.18 -1.94
C ASN A 73 11.67 -1.07 -2.56
N GLY A 74 11.58 -1.02 -3.89
CA GLY A 74 10.87 0.06 -4.56
C GLY A 74 10.94 0.02 -6.07
N GLU A 75 10.33 1.03 -6.68
CA GLU A 75 10.36 1.34 -8.10
C GLU A 75 10.57 2.84 -8.27
N ILE A 76 11.56 3.23 -9.07
CA ILE A 76 11.88 4.63 -9.41
C ILE A 76 11.42 4.90 -10.83
N TYR A 77 10.24 5.47 -10.97
CA TYR A 77 9.57 5.62 -12.28
C TYR A 77 10.27 6.60 -13.22
N ASN A 78 10.98 7.59 -12.70
CA ASN A 78 11.71 8.59 -13.51
C ASN A 78 13.21 8.29 -13.67
N HIS A 79 13.67 7.04 -13.41
CA HIS A 79 15.08 6.69 -13.46
C HIS A 79 15.75 7.01 -14.81
N THR A 80 15.07 6.76 -15.93
CA THR A 80 15.60 7.04 -17.28
C THR A 80 15.79 8.54 -17.53
N GLU A 81 14.89 9.38 -17.00
CA GLU A 81 15.00 10.85 -17.07
C GLU A 81 16.17 11.34 -16.22
N LEU A 82 16.34 10.76 -15.02
CA LEU A 82 17.44 11.10 -14.13
C LEU A 82 18.80 10.69 -14.70
N ILE A 83 18.92 9.52 -15.34
CA ILE A 83 20.13 9.09 -16.05
C ILE A 83 20.52 10.12 -17.11
N LYS A 84 19.56 10.61 -17.90
CA LYS A 84 19.79 11.65 -18.92
C LYS A 84 20.15 12.99 -18.29
N LYS A 85 19.37 13.44 -17.29
CA LYS A 85 19.55 14.74 -16.61
C LYS A 85 20.95 14.89 -16.01
N TYR A 86 21.45 13.83 -15.38
CA TYR A 86 22.76 13.82 -14.70
C TYR A 86 23.89 13.20 -15.53
N ASN A 87 23.62 12.82 -16.81
CA ASN A 87 24.59 12.23 -17.74
C ASN A 87 25.37 11.05 -17.15
N LEU A 88 24.64 10.11 -16.51
CA LEU A 88 25.23 8.93 -15.86
C LEU A 88 25.70 7.93 -16.92
N LYS A 89 27.04 7.75 -17.09
CA LYS A 89 27.61 6.96 -18.19
C LYS A 89 27.92 5.51 -17.85
N ASP A 90 28.30 5.22 -16.61
CA ASP A 90 28.79 3.91 -16.19
C ASP A 90 27.71 3.12 -15.41
N TYR A 91 26.48 3.23 -15.88
CA TYR A 91 25.34 2.51 -15.31
C TYR A 91 25.51 1.00 -15.57
N ARG A 92 25.49 0.19 -14.49
CA ARG A 92 25.85 -1.23 -14.58
C ARG A 92 24.66 -2.13 -14.90
N SER A 93 23.52 -1.85 -14.31
CA SER A 93 22.31 -2.69 -14.38
C SER A 93 21.20 -2.02 -15.21
N LYS A 94 20.13 -2.76 -15.45
CA LYS A 94 18.87 -2.19 -15.95
C LYS A 94 17.87 -1.96 -14.80
N SER A 95 18.35 -2.03 -13.55
CA SER A 95 17.53 -1.76 -12.38
C SER A 95 17.33 -0.25 -12.24
N ASP A 96 16.09 0.15 -12.08
CA ASP A 96 15.68 1.52 -11.79
C ASP A 96 16.27 2.05 -10.47
N CYS A 97 16.50 1.17 -9.50
CA CYS A 97 17.01 1.53 -8.17
C CYS A 97 18.49 1.98 -8.20
N GLU A 98 19.30 1.59 -9.20
CA GLU A 98 20.71 1.96 -9.27
C GLU A 98 20.92 3.49 -9.32
N VAL A 99 19.96 4.23 -9.87
CA VAL A 99 20.03 5.70 -9.95
C VAL A 99 20.15 6.34 -8.57
N ILE A 100 19.64 5.72 -7.52
CA ILE A 100 19.72 6.21 -6.13
C ILE A 100 21.19 6.33 -5.70
N LEU A 101 22.02 5.31 -6.00
CA LEU A 101 23.45 5.32 -5.68
C LEU A 101 24.19 6.49 -6.35
N TRP A 102 23.92 6.67 -7.64
CA TRP A 102 24.55 7.71 -8.44
C TRP A 102 24.17 9.11 -7.95
N LEU A 103 22.90 9.36 -7.72
CA LEU A 103 22.43 10.65 -7.22
C LEU A 103 22.94 10.92 -5.82
N TYR A 104 22.88 9.92 -4.92
CA TYR A 104 23.40 10.08 -3.57
C TYR A 104 24.87 10.55 -3.57
N LYS A 105 25.71 9.93 -4.39
CA LYS A 105 27.13 10.29 -4.51
C LYS A 105 27.34 11.68 -5.12
N LEU A 106 26.50 12.07 -6.10
CA LEU A 106 26.64 13.34 -6.83
C LEU A 106 26.09 14.55 -6.07
N ILE A 107 24.92 14.42 -5.45
CA ILE A 107 24.13 15.55 -4.94
C ILE A 107 23.68 15.39 -3.47
N GLY A 108 24.06 14.30 -2.81
CA GLY A 108 23.71 14.01 -1.43
C GLY A 108 22.27 13.54 -1.24
N ILE A 109 21.94 13.09 -0.02
CA ILE A 109 20.65 12.40 0.24
C ILE A 109 19.42 13.29 0.03
N GLU A 110 19.44 14.52 0.53
CA GLU A 110 18.26 15.41 0.48
C GLU A 110 17.83 15.73 -0.94
N LYS A 111 18.78 16.13 -1.79
CA LYS A 111 18.51 16.42 -3.20
C LYS A 111 18.13 15.15 -3.96
N THR A 112 18.78 14.03 -3.66
CA THR A 112 18.38 12.73 -4.23
C THR A 112 16.91 12.45 -3.98
N LEU A 113 16.45 12.53 -2.73
CA LEU A 113 15.05 12.26 -2.37
C LEU A 113 14.06 13.22 -3.04
N GLN A 114 14.43 14.48 -3.23
CA GLN A 114 13.61 15.47 -3.96
C GLN A 114 13.48 15.15 -5.45
N GLU A 115 14.53 14.61 -6.08
CA GLU A 115 14.54 14.23 -7.50
C GLU A 115 13.77 12.93 -7.78
N LEU A 116 13.70 12.01 -6.83
CA LEU A 116 13.05 10.71 -7.04
C LEU A 116 11.53 10.87 -7.22
N ASP A 117 11.02 10.24 -8.29
CA ASP A 117 9.60 9.97 -8.48
C ASP A 117 9.39 8.45 -8.47
N GLY A 118 8.85 7.95 -7.37
CA GLY A 118 8.73 6.51 -7.15
C GLY A 118 8.09 6.15 -5.82
N VAL A 119 8.01 4.86 -5.58
CA VAL A 119 7.61 4.25 -4.31
C VAL A 119 8.77 3.42 -3.80
N PHE A 120 9.26 3.71 -2.60
CA PHE A 120 10.49 3.10 -2.12
C PHE A 120 10.63 3.08 -0.60
N SER A 121 11.37 2.10 -0.13
CA SER A 121 12.07 2.11 1.14
C SER A 121 13.48 1.59 0.91
N PHE A 122 14.50 2.27 1.43
CA PHE A 122 15.87 1.86 1.18
C PHE A 122 16.80 2.09 2.37
N VAL A 123 17.90 1.35 2.35
CA VAL A 123 19.06 1.53 3.22
C VAL A 123 20.28 1.73 2.35
N ILE A 124 21.04 2.81 2.61
CA ILE A 124 22.37 3.03 2.04
C ILE A 124 23.40 2.92 3.16
N ILE A 125 24.48 2.20 2.87
CA ILE A 125 25.70 2.25 3.66
C ILE A 125 26.73 3.04 2.86
N ASP A 126 27.35 4.01 3.50
CA ASP A 126 28.52 4.74 2.97
C ASP A 126 29.60 4.69 4.04
N ARG A 127 30.50 3.73 3.89
CA ARG A 127 31.53 3.41 4.90
C ARG A 127 30.92 3.08 6.27
N SER A 128 31.07 3.95 7.26
CA SER A 128 30.46 3.81 8.58
C SER A 128 29.06 4.42 8.69
N LYS A 129 28.68 5.29 7.73
CA LYS A 129 27.41 6.00 7.74
C LYS A 129 26.29 5.10 7.21
N ILE A 130 25.13 5.15 7.85
CA ILE A 130 23.90 4.48 7.44
C ILE A 130 22.86 5.55 7.14
N ILE A 131 22.14 5.40 6.04
CA ILE A 131 21.00 6.22 5.67
C ILE A 131 19.81 5.30 5.43
N VAL A 132 18.67 5.66 6.00
CA VAL A 132 17.40 4.97 5.82
C VAL A 132 16.38 5.97 5.29
N ALA A 133 15.60 5.63 4.26
CA ALA A 133 14.60 6.54 3.71
C ALA A 133 13.34 5.79 3.25
N ARG A 134 12.22 6.50 3.24
CA ARG A 134 10.92 5.99 2.83
C ARG A 134 10.17 7.00 1.96
N ASP A 135 9.38 6.50 1.00
CA ASP A 135 8.59 7.28 0.06
C ASP A 135 7.54 8.20 0.72
N PRO A 136 6.98 9.18 -0.02
CA PRO A 136 6.08 10.20 0.52
C PRO A 136 4.85 9.68 1.25
N PHE A 137 4.28 8.55 0.81
CA PHE A 137 3.02 7.99 1.33
C PHE A 137 3.23 6.69 2.11
N GLY A 138 4.49 6.21 2.20
CA GLY A 138 4.82 4.95 2.83
C GLY A 138 4.23 3.74 2.09
N VAL A 139 4.13 3.83 0.76
CA VAL A 139 3.67 2.72 -0.10
C VAL A 139 4.54 1.49 0.11
N ARG A 140 5.85 1.69 0.25
CA ARG A 140 6.75 0.61 0.63
C ARG A 140 6.94 0.60 2.15
N PRO A 141 6.73 -0.56 2.79
CA PRO A 141 6.84 -0.65 4.24
C PRO A 141 8.28 -0.63 4.71
N LEU A 142 8.48 -0.12 5.91
CA LEU A 142 9.75 -0.17 6.60
C LEU A 142 9.53 -0.09 8.11
N PHE A 143 10.17 -0.99 8.87
CA PHE A 143 10.21 -0.99 10.32
C PHE A 143 11.65 -0.80 10.79
N TYR A 144 11.83 -0.21 11.94
CA TYR A 144 13.14 0.09 12.47
C TYR A 144 13.22 0.02 14.00
N ASN A 145 14.43 -0.14 14.48
CA ASN A 145 14.87 0.19 15.82
C ASN A 145 16.28 0.77 15.70
N PHE A 146 16.51 1.94 16.29
CA PHE A 146 17.79 2.66 16.27
C PHE A 146 18.41 2.83 17.66
N ASP A 147 18.18 1.88 18.58
CA ASP A 147 18.79 1.85 19.90
C ASP A 147 20.28 1.46 19.82
N LYS A 148 20.76 0.60 20.73
CA LYS A 148 22.15 0.12 20.76
C LYS A 148 22.56 -0.63 19.48
N ASP A 149 21.67 -1.49 19.02
CA ASP A 149 21.78 -2.20 17.76
C ASP A 149 20.79 -1.58 16.77
N ILE A 150 21.18 -1.46 15.52
CA ILE A 150 20.34 -0.89 14.47
C ILE A 150 19.69 -2.04 13.72
N PHE A 151 18.36 -2.05 13.71
CA PHE A 151 17.55 -2.95 12.93
C PHE A 151 16.70 -2.19 11.91
N VAL A 152 16.66 -2.68 10.68
CA VAL A 152 15.71 -2.20 9.66
C VAL A 152 15.16 -3.41 8.90
N SER A 153 13.83 -3.46 8.73
CA SER A 153 13.17 -4.54 8.00
C SER A 153 11.96 -4.04 7.22
N SER A 154 11.69 -4.66 6.08
CA SER A 154 10.48 -4.39 5.31
C SER A 154 9.20 -4.76 6.06
N VAL A 155 9.25 -5.69 7.01
CA VAL A 155 8.10 -6.18 7.77
C VAL A 155 8.44 -6.33 9.25
N LEU A 156 7.45 -6.15 10.14
CA LEU A 156 7.63 -6.23 11.59
C LEU A 156 8.20 -7.58 12.02
N LYS A 157 7.68 -8.67 11.48
CA LYS A 157 8.10 -10.06 11.79
C LYS A 157 9.58 -10.33 11.52
N GLY A 158 10.24 -9.52 10.70
CA GLY A 158 11.68 -9.63 10.46
C GLY A 158 12.51 -9.26 11.69
N ILE A 159 12.03 -8.36 12.55
CA ILE A 159 12.80 -7.81 13.68
C ILE A 159 12.12 -7.93 15.05
N SER A 160 10.82 -8.27 15.10
CA SER A 160 10.04 -8.31 16.34
C SER A 160 10.59 -9.26 17.42
N ASN A 161 11.31 -10.31 17.03
CA ASN A 161 11.91 -11.25 17.98
C ASN A 161 13.25 -10.77 18.58
N TYR A 162 13.82 -9.68 18.07
CA TYR A 162 15.16 -9.20 18.45
C TYR A 162 15.15 -7.87 19.17
N THR A 163 14.07 -7.11 19.07
CA THR A 163 13.92 -5.81 19.72
C THR A 163 12.47 -5.54 20.10
N GLN A 164 12.26 -4.86 21.23
CA GLN A 164 10.91 -4.53 21.74
C GLN A 164 10.43 -3.14 21.26
N ASN A 165 11.34 -2.22 20.99
CA ASN A 165 11.02 -0.85 20.56
C ASN A 165 11.02 -0.74 19.05
N THR A 166 10.15 -1.50 18.39
CA THR A 166 10.03 -1.47 16.92
C THR A 166 8.94 -0.51 16.51
N GLU A 167 9.27 0.40 15.61
CA GLU A 167 8.34 1.38 15.04
C GLU A 167 8.29 1.28 13.52
N GLN A 168 7.19 1.75 12.91
CA GLN A 168 7.15 1.99 11.47
C GLN A 168 7.97 3.24 11.14
N PHE A 169 8.87 3.12 10.15
CA PHE A 169 9.63 4.29 9.69
C PHE A 169 8.67 5.28 9.00
N PRO A 170 8.64 6.56 9.41
CA PRO A 170 7.64 7.50 8.96
C PRO A 170 7.75 7.79 7.45
N PRO A 171 6.61 7.88 6.72
CA PRO A 171 6.59 8.26 5.31
C PRO A 171 7.18 9.64 5.07
N GLY A 172 7.87 9.82 3.94
CA GLY A 172 8.47 11.11 3.58
C GLY A 172 9.61 11.57 4.49
N HIS A 173 10.27 10.63 5.17
CA HIS A 173 11.41 10.91 6.05
C HIS A 173 12.65 10.14 5.61
N TYR A 174 13.81 10.62 6.06
CA TYR A 174 15.05 9.87 6.07
C TYR A 174 15.73 10.00 7.45
N TRP A 175 16.56 9.03 7.77
CA TRP A 175 17.42 9.01 8.96
C TRP A 175 18.87 8.80 8.57
N GLU A 176 19.76 9.43 9.28
CA GLU A 176 21.21 9.32 9.10
C GLU A 176 21.89 9.01 10.43
N SER A 177 22.72 7.96 10.47
CA SER A 177 23.35 7.47 11.70
C SER A 177 24.34 8.45 12.33
N THR A 178 24.91 9.38 11.55
CA THR A 178 25.88 10.36 12.04
C THR A 178 25.24 11.47 12.85
N THR A 179 24.01 11.84 12.53
CA THR A 179 23.25 12.86 13.27
C THR A 179 22.23 12.25 14.22
N ASN A 180 21.88 11.00 14.01
CA ASN A 180 20.82 10.25 14.70
C ASN A 180 19.45 10.94 14.64
N ASN A 181 19.18 11.74 13.61
CA ASN A 181 17.93 12.48 13.43
C ASN A 181 17.09 11.87 12.32
N ILE A 182 15.78 11.75 12.57
CA ILE A 182 14.78 11.48 11.53
C ILE A 182 14.34 12.83 10.98
N VAL A 183 14.62 13.06 9.70
CA VAL A 183 14.39 14.33 9.01
C VAL A 183 13.29 14.18 7.98
N ARG A 184 12.31 15.08 8.00
CA ARG A 184 11.24 15.11 7.01
C ARG A 184 11.73 15.77 5.72
N TRP A 185 11.75 15.03 4.61
CA TRP A 185 12.13 15.52 3.30
C TRP A 185 10.92 15.82 2.38
N TYR A 186 9.77 15.21 2.66
CA TYR A 186 8.53 15.46 1.93
C TYR A 186 7.41 15.91 2.88
N SER A 187 6.68 16.94 2.48
CA SER A 187 5.59 17.49 3.28
C SER A 187 4.29 17.49 2.47
N ASN A 188 3.26 16.86 3.00
CA ASN A 188 1.90 16.88 2.46
C ASN A 188 1.18 18.22 2.74
N LYS A 189 1.89 19.35 2.60
CA LYS A 189 1.30 20.69 2.71
C LYS A 189 0.76 21.09 1.34
N TYR A 190 -0.43 20.66 1.04
CA TYR A 190 -1.10 21.04 -0.20
C TYR A 190 -1.59 22.48 -0.10
N LYS A 191 -1.18 23.31 -1.05
CA LYS A 191 -1.73 24.66 -1.19
C LYS A 191 -3.05 24.54 -1.93
N MET A 192 -4.15 24.49 -1.19
CA MET A 192 -5.48 24.56 -1.76
C MET A 192 -5.70 25.95 -2.40
N THR A 193 -6.24 25.96 -3.61
CA THR A 193 -6.71 27.21 -4.23
C THR A 193 -7.91 27.76 -3.46
N LEU A 194 -7.93 29.07 -3.23
CA LEU A 194 -9.04 29.74 -2.51
C LEU A 194 -10.23 30.05 -3.43
N PHE A 195 -10.01 30.03 -4.74
CA PHE A 195 -11.03 30.27 -5.76
C PHE A 195 -11.05 29.10 -6.72
N PRO A 196 -12.23 28.73 -7.26
CA PRO A 196 -12.31 27.67 -8.25
C PRO A 196 -11.61 28.10 -9.55
N ASP A 197 -10.81 27.21 -10.10
CA ASP A 197 -10.42 27.27 -11.51
C ASP A 197 -11.62 26.87 -12.39
N ASP A 198 -11.53 27.09 -13.68
CA ASP A 198 -12.50 26.55 -14.64
C ASP A 198 -12.62 25.03 -14.49
N GLU A 199 -13.84 24.53 -14.31
CA GLU A 199 -14.10 23.12 -14.07
C GLU A 199 -13.64 22.23 -15.26
N GLU A 200 -13.80 22.71 -16.49
CA GLU A 200 -13.32 21.98 -17.69
C GLU A 200 -11.78 21.84 -17.65
N TYR A 201 -11.09 22.88 -17.24
CA TYR A 201 -9.63 22.85 -17.06
C TYR A 201 -9.22 21.85 -15.97
N ILE A 202 -9.94 21.83 -14.85
CA ILE A 202 -9.70 20.89 -13.74
C ILE A 202 -9.89 19.46 -14.23
N ILE A 203 -11.01 19.17 -14.87
CA ILE A 203 -11.38 17.86 -15.41
C ILE A 203 -10.31 17.34 -16.39
N LYS A 204 -9.88 18.20 -17.32
CA LYS A 204 -8.83 17.87 -18.30
C LYS A 204 -7.49 17.53 -17.63
N ASN A 205 -7.11 18.29 -16.60
CA ASN A 205 -5.88 18.03 -15.87
C ASN A 205 -5.95 16.74 -15.03
N ILE A 206 -7.07 16.48 -14.34
CA ILE A 206 -7.30 15.21 -13.63
C ILE A 206 -7.06 14.04 -14.58
N ARG A 207 -7.70 14.05 -15.75
CA ARG A 207 -7.56 12.99 -16.75
C ARG A 207 -6.10 12.82 -17.19
N ASN A 208 -5.48 13.90 -17.66
CA ASN A 208 -4.10 13.86 -18.17
C ASN A 208 -3.10 13.37 -17.13
N LEU A 209 -3.20 13.85 -15.88
CA LEU A 209 -2.29 13.46 -14.81
C LEU A 209 -2.51 12.02 -14.37
N PHE A 210 -3.76 11.55 -14.34
CA PHE A 210 -4.04 10.16 -13.96
C PHE A 210 -3.63 9.17 -15.06
N GLU A 211 -3.86 9.48 -16.34
CA GLU A 211 -3.37 8.69 -17.47
C GLU A 211 -1.83 8.55 -17.40
N LYS A 212 -1.09 9.65 -17.15
CA LYS A 212 0.36 9.63 -16.95
C LYS A 212 0.79 8.85 -15.71
N ALA A 213 0.01 8.91 -14.62
CA ALA A 213 0.28 8.14 -13.41
C ALA A 213 0.22 6.63 -13.64
N VAL A 214 -0.71 6.17 -14.49
CA VAL A 214 -0.79 4.77 -14.91
C VAL A 214 0.36 4.45 -15.88
N GLU A 215 0.56 5.26 -16.93
CA GLU A 215 1.55 5.03 -17.99
C GLU A 215 2.96 4.83 -17.41
N LYS A 216 3.44 5.73 -16.55
CA LYS A 216 4.78 5.60 -15.98
C LYS A 216 4.96 4.36 -15.09
N ARG A 217 3.87 3.81 -14.56
CA ARG A 217 3.88 2.57 -13.78
C ARG A 217 3.79 1.30 -14.63
N MET A 218 3.68 1.42 -15.96
CA MET A 218 3.73 0.25 -16.86
C MET A 218 5.12 -0.35 -17.04
N GLN A 219 6.17 0.35 -16.60
CA GLN A 219 7.56 -0.14 -16.69
C GLN A 219 7.70 -1.47 -15.93
N SER A 220 7.86 -2.57 -16.66
CA SER A 220 8.03 -3.91 -16.10
C SER A 220 8.58 -4.87 -17.15
N HIS A 221 9.50 -5.75 -16.75
CA HIS A 221 9.93 -6.90 -17.55
C HIS A 221 9.12 -8.18 -17.21
N ARG A 222 8.11 -8.05 -16.38
CA ARG A 222 7.25 -9.16 -15.92
C ARG A 222 5.80 -8.90 -16.31
N GLU A 223 5.02 -9.99 -16.39
CA GLU A 223 3.61 -9.90 -16.73
C GLU A 223 2.83 -9.06 -15.71
N VAL A 224 1.93 -8.23 -16.25
CA VAL A 224 1.11 -7.27 -15.50
C VAL A 224 -0.33 -7.77 -15.46
N GLY A 225 -0.98 -7.66 -14.30
CA GLY A 225 -2.40 -7.89 -14.10
C GLY A 225 -3.05 -6.78 -13.28
N CYS A 226 -4.37 -6.80 -13.15
CA CYS A 226 -5.12 -5.84 -12.35
C CYS A 226 -6.11 -6.54 -11.41
N LEU A 227 -6.20 -6.07 -10.18
CA LEU A 227 -7.39 -6.33 -9.36
C LEU A 227 -8.56 -5.52 -9.91
N LEU A 228 -9.72 -6.15 -10.03
CA LEU A 228 -10.91 -5.56 -10.62
C LEU A 228 -12.15 -5.90 -9.79
N SER A 229 -12.59 -4.97 -8.94
CA SER A 229 -13.80 -5.12 -8.13
C SER A 229 -15.08 -4.64 -8.86
N GLY A 230 -14.92 -4.01 -10.02
CA GLY A 230 -16.04 -3.36 -10.70
C GLY A 230 -16.50 -2.04 -10.04
N GLY A 231 -15.80 -1.57 -9.01
CA GLY A 231 -15.88 -0.19 -8.52
C GLY A 231 -15.17 0.78 -9.47
N LEU A 232 -15.48 2.07 -9.39
CA LEU A 232 -14.91 3.11 -10.25
C LEU A 232 -13.38 3.03 -10.33
N ASP A 233 -12.71 2.97 -9.19
CA ASP A 233 -11.26 3.15 -9.07
C ASP A 233 -10.49 2.00 -9.74
N SER A 234 -10.79 0.76 -9.34
CA SER A 234 -10.17 -0.44 -9.91
C SER A 234 -10.49 -0.59 -11.40
N SER A 235 -11.72 -0.21 -11.80
CA SER A 235 -12.16 -0.28 -13.21
C SER A 235 -11.43 0.73 -14.07
N LEU A 236 -11.25 1.97 -13.58
CA LEU A 236 -10.52 3.01 -14.29
C LEU A 236 -9.05 2.64 -14.47
N VAL A 237 -8.42 2.13 -13.40
CA VAL A 237 -7.04 1.63 -13.47
C VAL A 237 -6.93 0.50 -14.48
N ALA A 238 -7.81 -0.51 -14.44
CA ALA A 238 -7.78 -1.65 -15.36
C ALA A 238 -7.99 -1.22 -16.81
N ALA A 239 -8.90 -0.28 -17.07
CA ALA A 239 -9.15 0.25 -18.41
C ALA A 239 -7.91 0.97 -18.98
N LEU A 240 -7.27 1.82 -18.17
CA LEU A 240 -6.06 2.53 -18.59
C LEU A 240 -4.85 1.59 -18.75
N VAL A 241 -4.68 0.61 -17.88
CA VAL A 241 -3.65 -0.42 -18.04
C VAL A 241 -3.87 -1.22 -19.32
N SER A 242 -5.12 -1.63 -19.60
CA SER A 242 -5.46 -2.39 -20.82
C SER A 242 -5.06 -1.67 -22.10
N ARG A 243 -5.22 -0.34 -22.14
CA ARG A 243 -4.79 0.49 -23.31
C ARG A 243 -3.28 0.50 -23.52
N ASN A 244 -2.52 0.31 -22.45
CA ASN A 244 -1.05 0.35 -22.50
C ASN A 244 -0.41 -1.04 -22.73
N ILE A 245 -1.18 -2.12 -22.69
CA ILE A 245 -0.68 -3.47 -22.99
C ILE A 245 -0.71 -3.72 -24.50
N GLN A 246 0.38 -4.24 -25.05
CA GLN A 246 0.53 -4.61 -26.45
C GLN A 246 0.69 -6.13 -26.59
N GLY A 247 0.06 -6.69 -27.61
CA GLY A 247 0.28 -8.09 -28.03
C GLY A 247 -0.39 -9.17 -27.19
N SER A 248 -1.04 -8.84 -26.07
CA SER A 248 -1.77 -9.79 -25.21
C SER A 248 -3.01 -9.13 -24.59
N LYS A 249 -3.91 -9.93 -24.05
CA LYS A 249 -5.02 -9.41 -23.22
C LYS A 249 -4.53 -9.16 -21.80
N LEU A 250 -5.00 -8.07 -21.19
CA LEU A 250 -4.79 -7.82 -19.75
C LEU A 250 -5.47 -8.93 -18.94
N LYS A 251 -4.77 -9.54 -18.00
CA LYS A 251 -5.40 -10.39 -16.99
C LYS A 251 -6.00 -9.53 -15.88
N THR A 252 -7.27 -9.77 -15.56
CA THR A 252 -7.97 -9.07 -14.47
C THR A 252 -8.55 -10.06 -13.48
N PHE A 253 -8.57 -9.71 -12.21
CA PHE A 253 -8.93 -10.62 -11.13
C PHE A 253 -9.97 -9.98 -10.21
N SER A 254 -11.06 -10.69 -9.95
CA SER A 254 -12.05 -10.34 -8.93
C SER A 254 -12.19 -11.45 -7.92
N VAL A 255 -12.65 -11.12 -6.70
CA VAL A 255 -12.85 -12.09 -5.62
C VAL A 255 -14.15 -11.79 -4.89
N GLY A 256 -14.86 -12.83 -4.51
CA GLY A 256 -16.05 -12.69 -3.69
C GLY A 256 -16.75 -14.01 -3.39
N LEU A 257 -17.69 -13.95 -2.47
CA LEU A 257 -18.64 -15.02 -2.23
C LEU A 257 -19.55 -15.19 -3.44
N LYS A 258 -20.11 -16.38 -3.61
CA LYS A 258 -21.06 -16.62 -4.71
C LYS A 258 -22.22 -15.62 -4.65
N GLY A 259 -22.40 -14.87 -5.77
CA GLY A 259 -23.44 -13.84 -5.87
C GLY A 259 -23.04 -12.47 -5.30
N ALA A 260 -21.77 -12.23 -5.03
CA ALA A 260 -21.26 -10.92 -4.64
C ALA A 260 -21.50 -9.87 -5.74
N GLU A 261 -21.90 -8.66 -5.35
CA GLU A 261 -22.20 -7.57 -6.28
C GLU A 261 -20.98 -7.17 -7.13
N ASP A 262 -19.80 -7.15 -6.52
CA ASP A 262 -18.55 -6.78 -7.19
C ASP A 262 -18.23 -7.68 -8.39
N LEU A 263 -18.51 -8.98 -8.29
CA LEU A 263 -18.25 -9.93 -9.39
C LEU A 263 -19.04 -9.57 -10.65
N LYS A 264 -20.30 -9.15 -10.49
CA LYS A 264 -21.16 -8.73 -11.59
C LYS A 264 -20.60 -7.51 -12.33
N TYR A 265 -20.22 -6.47 -11.57
CA TYR A 265 -19.68 -5.25 -12.17
C TYR A 265 -18.27 -5.45 -12.72
N ALA A 266 -17.46 -6.28 -12.08
CA ALA A 266 -16.14 -6.67 -12.59
C ALA A 266 -16.24 -7.36 -13.94
N ARG A 267 -17.19 -8.29 -14.12
CA ARG A 267 -17.47 -8.96 -15.40
C ARG A 267 -17.90 -7.96 -16.48
N LEU A 268 -18.72 -6.97 -16.13
CA LEU A 268 -19.17 -5.94 -17.06
C LEU A 268 -17.96 -5.13 -17.60
N VAL A 269 -17.08 -4.71 -16.71
CA VAL A 269 -15.85 -3.98 -17.09
C VAL A 269 -14.92 -4.86 -17.90
N ALA A 270 -14.70 -6.10 -17.46
CA ALA A 270 -13.83 -7.04 -18.15
C ALA A 270 -14.24 -7.28 -19.60
N ASN A 271 -15.54 -7.43 -19.84
CA ASN A 271 -16.11 -7.56 -21.19
C ASN A 271 -15.90 -6.28 -22.02
N HIS A 272 -16.08 -5.10 -21.40
CA HIS A 272 -15.92 -3.81 -22.07
C HIS A 272 -14.48 -3.56 -22.52
N ILE A 273 -13.49 -3.86 -21.66
CA ILE A 273 -12.07 -3.66 -21.97
C ILE A 273 -11.44 -4.87 -22.67
N GLY A 274 -12.19 -5.97 -22.87
CA GLY A 274 -11.71 -7.18 -23.52
C GLY A 274 -10.63 -7.95 -22.77
N SER A 275 -10.60 -7.86 -21.43
CA SER A 275 -9.59 -8.53 -20.61
C SER A 275 -9.83 -10.04 -20.48
N ASP A 276 -8.77 -10.79 -20.15
CA ASP A 276 -8.85 -12.17 -19.68
C ASP A 276 -9.17 -12.14 -18.18
N HIS A 277 -10.45 -12.37 -17.84
CA HIS A 277 -10.98 -12.13 -16.51
C HIS A 277 -11.17 -13.40 -15.69
N HIS A 278 -10.55 -13.43 -14.53
CA HIS A 278 -10.62 -14.51 -13.54
C HIS A 278 -11.53 -14.10 -12.38
N GLU A 279 -12.63 -14.81 -12.19
CA GLU A 279 -13.49 -14.69 -11.00
C GLU A 279 -13.08 -15.71 -9.96
N VAL A 280 -12.55 -15.25 -8.83
CA VAL A 280 -12.15 -16.10 -7.71
C VAL A 280 -13.33 -16.21 -6.73
N ILE A 281 -14.10 -17.27 -6.88
CA ILE A 281 -15.22 -17.55 -5.98
C ILE A 281 -14.70 -18.24 -4.74
N VAL A 282 -14.92 -17.64 -3.59
CA VAL A 282 -14.51 -18.16 -2.28
C VAL A 282 -15.74 -18.50 -1.44
N THR A 283 -15.57 -19.38 -0.46
CA THR A 283 -16.59 -19.74 0.52
C THR A 283 -16.44 -18.90 1.79
N GLU A 284 -17.52 -18.81 2.59
CA GLU A 284 -17.48 -18.16 3.91
C GLU A 284 -16.42 -18.81 4.81
N GLN A 285 -16.31 -20.15 4.76
CA GLN A 285 -15.35 -20.88 5.57
C GLN A 285 -13.91 -20.57 5.19
N GLU A 286 -13.58 -20.52 3.88
CA GLU A 286 -12.24 -20.14 3.42
C GLU A 286 -11.86 -18.72 3.86
N MET A 287 -12.83 -17.78 3.84
CA MET A 287 -12.60 -16.42 4.31
C MET A 287 -12.36 -16.37 5.84
N ILE A 288 -13.14 -17.11 6.62
CA ILE A 288 -12.97 -17.21 8.08
C ILE A 288 -11.63 -17.86 8.44
N ASP A 289 -11.29 -18.97 7.79
CA ASP A 289 -10.06 -19.71 8.06
C ASP A 289 -8.79 -18.91 7.69
N ALA A 290 -8.91 -17.97 6.76
CA ALA A 290 -7.82 -17.10 6.37
C ALA A 290 -7.49 -16.00 7.41
N ILE A 291 -8.44 -15.63 8.30
CA ILE A 291 -8.28 -14.49 9.24
C ILE A 291 -6.98 -14.59 10.07
N PRO A 292 -6.64 -15.71 10.71
CA PRO A 292 -5.42 -15.78 11.53
C PRO A 292 -4.14 -15.55 10.73
N GLU A 293 -4.02 -16.13 9.53
CA GLU A 293 -2.84 -15.95 8.69
C GLU A 293 -2.80 -14.55 8.07
N VAL A 294 -3.96 -13.94 7.78
CA VAL A 294 -4.06 -12.55 7.34
C VAL A 294 -3.53 -11.62 8.42
N ILE A 295 -3.98 -11.73 9.68
CA ILE A 295 -3.51 -10.89 10.79
C ILE A 295 -1.99 -11.01 10.95
N LYS A 296 -1.46 -12.23 10.91
CA LYS A 296 -0.01 -12.50 10.95
C LYS A 296 0.72 -11.86 9.76
N THR A 297 0.11 -11.88 8.58
CA THR A 297 0.72 -11.37 7.34
C THR A 297 0.71 -9.85 7.28
N ILE A 298 -0.43 -9.23 7.62
CA ILE A 298 -0.57 -7.77 7.57
C ILE A 298 0.06 -7.06 8.78
N GLU A 299 0.32 -7.81 9.85
CA GLU A 299 0.92 -7.27 11.09
C GLU A 299 0.02 -6.17 11.71
N SER A 300 -1.29 -6.34 11.60
CA SER A 300 -2.31 -5.41 12.09
C SER A 300 -3.50 -6.15 12.67
N MET A 301 -4.12 -5.52 13.68
CA MET A 301 -5.36 -5.97 14.33
C MET A 301 -6.50 -4.96 14.12
N ASP A 302 -6.30 -3.95 13.28
CA ASP A 302 -7.34 -2.99 12.96
C ASP A 302 -8.50 -3.67 12.23
N THR A 303 -9.72 -3.43 12.71
CA THR A 303 -10.92 -4.15 12.26
C THR A 303 -11.18 -3.95 10.76
N THR A 304 -11.10 -2.71 10.28
CA THR A 304 -11.31 -2.38 8.87
C THR A 304 -10.27 -3.05 7.99
N THR A 305 -9.01 -2.93 8.39
CA THR A 305 -7.87 -3.47 7.65
C THR A 305 -7.95 -4.98 7.54
N VAL A 306 -8.27 -5.70 8.64
CA VAL A 306 -8.41 -7.16 8.61
C VAL A 306 -9.54 -7.59 7.69
N ARG A 307 -10.74 -7.00 7.82
CA ARG A 307 -11.91 -7.32 6.98
C ARG A 307 -11.61 -7.21 5.49
N ALA A 308 -10.98 -6.12 5.08
CA ALA A 308 -10.65 -5.87 3.68
C ALA A 308 -9.43 -6.69 3.19
N SER A 309 -8.55 -7.09 4.09
CA SER A 309 -7.35 -7.87 3.76
C SER A 309 -7.65 -9.32 3.38
N VAL A 310 -8.69 -9.93 3.94
CA VAL A 310 -9.04 -11.33 3.68
C VAL A 310 -9.29 -11.59 2.19
N PRO A 311 -10.21 -10.89 1.50
CA PRO A 311 -10.42 -11.11 0.08
C PRO A 311 -9.18 -10.78 -0.75
N ASN A 312 -8.42 -9.70 -0.42
CA ASN A 312 -7.18 -9.37 -1.12
C ASN A 312 -6.12 -10.47 -1.00
N TYR A 313 -5.98 -11.07 0.18
CA TYR A 313 -5.04 -12.16 0.42
C TYR A 313 -5.39 -13.39 -0.41
N LEU A 314 -6.68 -13.77 -0.46
CA LEU A 314 -7.16 -14.93 -1.19
C LEU A 314 -7.03 -14.77 -2.71
N VAL A 315 -7.36 -13.60 -3.26
CA VAL A 315 -7.16 -13.35 -4.70
C VAL A 315 -5.68 -13.32 -5.07
N SER A 316 -4.83 -12.77 -4.20
CA SER A 316 -3.38 -12.73 -4.43
C SER A 316 -2.76 -14.14 -4.41
N LYS A 317 -3.25 -15.01 -3.53
CA LYS A 317 -2.92 -16.44 -3.52
C LYS A 317 -3.25 -17.08 -4.86
N TYR A 318 -4.49 -16.90 -5.33
CA TYR A 318 -4.93 -17.43 -6.61
C TYR A 318 -4.05 -16.94 -7.78
N ILE A 319 -3.73 -15.65 -7.83
CA ILE A 319 -2.86 -15.08 -8.87
C ILE A 319 -1.50 -15.77 -8.88
N LYS A 320 -0.89 -15.92 -7.71
CA LYS A 320 0.42 -16.57 -7.56
C LYS A 320 0.41 -18.04 -8.02
N GLU A 321 -0.66 -18.77 -7.71
CA GLU A 321 -0.77 -20.20 -7.98
C GLU A 321 -1.20 -20.52 -9.42
N ASN A 322 -1.90 -19.61 -10.09
CA ASN A 322 -2.56 -19.89 -11.37
C ASN A 322 -2.08 -19.02 -12.54
N THR A 323 -1.15 -18.06 -12.32
CA THR A 323 -0.69 -17.15 -13.39
C THR A 323 0.80 -16.83 -13.25
N ASP A 324 1.36 -16.26 -14.32
CA ASP A 324 2.74 -15.72 -14.34
C ASP A 324 2.81 -14.23 -13.99
N CYS A 325 1.68 -13.59 -13.69
CA CYS A 325 1.65 -12.21 -13.27
C CYS A 325 2.54 -11.97 -12.04
N LYS A 326 3.33 -10.90 -12.10
CA LYS A 326 4.16 -10.45 -10.98
C LYS A 326 3.84 -9.04 -10.53
N VAL A 327 3.30 -8.21 -11.42
CA VAL A 327 2.91 -6.83 -11.14
C VAL A 327 1.39 -6.73 -11.17
N ILE A 328 0.81 -6.21 -10.08
CA ILE A 328 -0.63 -6.15 -9.89
C ILE A 328 -1.07 -4.70 -9.65
N PHE A 329 -1.75 -4.13 -10.62
CA PHE A 329 -2.35 -2.80 -10.48
C PHE A 329 -3.64 -2.84 -9.68
N GLN A 330 -3.90 -1.77 -8.92
CA GLN A 330 -5.08 -1.65 -8.07
C GLN A 330 -5.48 -0.19 -7.84
N GLY A 331 -6.70 0.02 -7.33
CA GLY A 331 -7.30 1.34 -7.15
C GLY A 331 -7.08 1.98 -5.79
N ASP A 332 -6.27 1.39 -4.89
CA ASP A 332 -6.07 1.91 -3.53
C ASP A 332 -5.46 3.32 -3.53
N GLY A 333 -5.85 4.13 -2.57
CA GLY A 333 -5.51 5.55 -2.44
C GLY A 333 -6.52 6.50 -3.10
N ALA A 334 -7.44 5.98 -3.92
CA ALA A 334 -8.44 6.82 -4.59
C ALA A 334 -9.40 7.50 -3.61
N ASP A 335 -9.79 6.79 -2.55
CA ASP A 335 -10.77 7.28 -1.58
C ASP A 335 -10.21 8.39 -0.70
N GLU A 336 -8.95 8.29 -0.31
CA GLU A 336 -8.24 9.28 0.48
C GLU A 336 -7.95 10.54 -0.34
N VAL A 337 -7.48 10.37 -1.57
CA VAL A 337 -7.15 11.49 -2.46
C VAL A 337 -8.41 12.24 -2.90
N CYS A 338 -9.45 11.50 -3.30
CA CYS A 338 -10.67 12.11 -3.83
C CYS A 338 -11.72 12.43 -2.75
N GLY A 339 -11.51 12.01 -1.51
CA GLY A 339 -12.43 12.28 -0.42
C GLY A 339 -13.79 11.59 -0.60
N SER A 340 -13.80 10.27 -0.86
CA SER A 340 -15.04 9.59 -1.27
C SER A 340 -15.66 8.69 -0.20
N TYR A 341 -15.11 8.63 0.98
CA TYR A 341 -15.77 7.92 2.09
C TYR A 341 -17.08 8.62 2.46
N ILE A 342 -18.15 7.85 2.65
CA ILE A 342 -19.51 8.37 2.88
C ILE A 342 -19.57 9.29 4.10
N TYR A 343 -18.81 8.98 5.16
CA TYR A 343 -18.79 9.79 6.36
C TYR A 343 -18.28 11.23 6.13
N LEU A 344 -17.53 11.47 5.06
CA LEU A 344 -17.04 12.80 4.70
C LEU A 344 -18.17 13.78 4.32
N ASN A 345 -19.37 13.24 4.00
CA ASN A 345 -20.59 14.07 3.86
C ASN A 345 -20.98 14.79 5.15
N ASN A 346 -20.53 14.30 6.29
CA ASN A 346 -20.80 14.88 7.60
C ASN A 346 -19.75 15.93 7.99
N ALA A 347 -18.78 16.24 7.13
CA ALA A 347 -17.79 17.27 7.40
C ALA A 347 -18.48 18.63 7.58
N PRO A 348 -18.24 19.35 8.70
CA PRO A 348 -18.98 20.58 9.02
C PRO A 348 -18.68 21.71 8.04
N TYR A 349 -17.47 21.71 7.45
CA TYR A 349 -17.02 22.73 6.50
C TYR A 349 -16.12 22.12 5.43
N PRO A 350 -15.99 22.73 4.23
CA PRO A 350 -15.07 22.27 3.19
C PRO A 350 -13.60 22.18 3.66
N ALA A 351 -13.18 23.07 4.57
CA ALA A 351 -11.84 22.99 5.16
C ALA A 351 -11.66 21.71 6.00
N SER A 352 -12.66 21.36 6.82
CA SER A 352 -12.62 20.12 7.62
C SER A 352 -12.59 18.86 6.75
N PHE A 353 -13.31 18.86 5.62
CA PHE A 353 -13.21 17.81 4.61
C PHE A 353 -11.78 17.70 4.06
N GLN A 354 -11.18 18.82 3.68
CA GLN A 354 -9.80 18.84 3.16
C GLN A 354 -8.79 18.35 4.19
N ASP A 355 -8.91 18.81 5.45
CA ASP A 355 -8.03 18.39 6.54
C ASP A 355 -8.13 16.89 6.80
N GLU A 356 -9.34 16.34 6.68
CA GLU A 356 -9.52 14.88 6.82
C GLU A 356 -8.89 14.11 5.68
N CYS A 357 -9.03 14.55 4.43
CA CYS A 357 -8.33 13.92 3.30
C CYS A 357 -6.80 13.96 3.50
N ILE A 358 -6.26 15.06 4.02
CA ILE A 358 -4.83 15.16 4.36
C ILE A 358 -4.46 14.17 5.48
N SER A 359 -5.30 14.07 6.50
CA SER A 359 -5.11 13.11 7.60
C SER A 359 -5.11 11.66 7.11
N LEU A 360 -6.08 11.31 6.25
CA LEU A 360 -6.17 9.98 5.64
C LEU A 360 -4.92 9.65 4.82
N LEU A 361 -4.43 10.58 3.98
CA LEU A 361 -3.20 10.39 3.22
C LEU A 361 -1.95 10.26 4.11
N ASN A 362 -1.87 11.01 5.21
CA ASN A 362 -0.76 10.90 6.15
C ASN A 362 -0.72 9.53 6.86
N ASN A 363 -1.87 8.92 7.04
CA ASN A 363 -2.04 7.66 7.77
C ASN A 363 -2.25 6.44 6.86
N ILE A 364 -2.33 6.63 5.54
CA ILE A 364 -2.66 5.57 4.58
C ILE A 364 -1.74 4.34 4.67
N HIS A 365 -0.49 4.57 5.09
CA HIS A 365 0.52 3.53 5.27
C HIS A 365 0.21 2.56 6.44
N MET A 366 -0.72 2.90 7.31
CA MET A 366 -1.20 2.06 8.42
C MET A 366 -2.46 1.25 8.07
N PHE A 367 -3.17 1.63 7.00
CA PHE A 367 -4.47 1.06 6.63
C PHE A 367 -4.47 0.53 5.19
N ASP A 368 -4.92 1.30 4.20
CA ASP A 368 -5.13 0.79 2.85
C ASP A 368 -3.85 0.37 2.15
N VAL A 369 -2.80 1.16 2.22
CA VAL A 369 -1.50 0.81 1.63
C VAL A 369 -0.83 -0.34 2.36
N LEU A 370 -0.99 -0.43 3.70
CA LEU A 370 -0.53 -1.58 4.48
C LEU A 370 -1.20 -2.86 3.97
N ARG A 371 -2.54 -2.84 3.87
CA ARG A 371 -3.33 -3.93 3.32
C ARG A 371 -2.86 -4.31 1.92
N ALA A 372 -2.82 -3.33 1.02
CA ALA A 372 -2.42 -3.49 -0.36
C ALA A 372 -1.03 -4.12 -0.51
N ASP A 373 -0.05 -3.62 0.23
CA ASP A 373 1.31 -4.15 0.19
C ASP A 373 1.40 -5.56 0.77
N ARG A 374 0.92 -5.76 2.01
CA ARG A 374 1.14 -7.00 2.75
C ARG A 374 0.45 -8.20 2.11
N THR A 375 -0.82 -8.05 1.71
CA THR A 375 -1.62 -9.15 1.17
C THR A 375 -1.19 -9.60 -0.23
N ILE A 376 -0.53 -8.71 -0.97
CA ILE A 376 -0.04 -8.99 -2.32
C ILE A 376 1.42 -9.46 -2.27
N SER A 377 2.27 -8.75 -1.54
CA SER A 377 3.70 -9.05 -1.53
C SER A 377 4.07 -10.35 -0.79
N CYS A 378 3.25 -10.81 0.15
CA CYS A 378 3.48 -12.11 0.80
C CYS A 378 3.43 -13.31 -0.17
N TRP A 379 2.85 -13.11 -1.36
CA TRP A 379 2.79 -14.09 -2.44
C TRP A 379 3.85 -13.86 -3.53
N GLY A 380 4.84 -12.98 -3.29
CA GLY A 380 5.86 -12.64 -4.27
C GLY A 380 5.28 -11.91 -5.48
N LEU A 381 4.36 -11.01 -5.25
CA LEU A 381 3.75 -10.12 -6.24
C LEU A 381 4.04 -8.66 -5.88
N GLU A 382 3.97 -7.75 -6.85
CA GLU A 382 4.18 -6.32 -6.67
C GLU A 382 2.91 -5.51 -6.88
N PRO A 383 2.34 -4.87 -5.84
CA PRO A 383 1.25 -3.94 -6.00
C PRO A 383 1.70 -2.60 -6.60
N ARG A 384 0.90 -2.05 -7.52
CA ARG A 384 1.04 -0.70 -8.08
C ARG A 384 -0.22 0.11 -7.87
N THR A 385 -0.06 1.30 -7.28
CA THR A 385 -1.14 2.20 -6.84
C THR A 385 -1.06 3.55 -7.57
N PRO A 386 -1.63 3.68 -8.79
CA PRO A 386 -1.54 4.91 -9.58
C PRO A 386 -2.15 6.14 -8.90
N PHE A 387 -3.20 5.98 -8.08
CA PHE A 387 -3.82 7.08 -7.34
C PHE A 387 -2.87 7.75 -6.33
N LEU A 388 -1.83 7.05 -5.87
CA LEU A 388 -0.77 7.60 -5.02
C LEU A 388 0.41 8.15 -5.82
N ASP A 389 0.18 8.56 -7.05
CA ASP A 389 1.15 9.32 -7.81
C ASP A 389 1.38 10.70 -7.21
N LYS A 390 2.64 11.04 -6.92
CA LYS A 390 3.00 12.30 -6.25
C LYS A 390 2.45 13.53 -6.98
N ILE A 391 2.50 13.54 -8.31
CA ILE A 391 2.06 14.68 -9.12
C ILE A 391 0.53 14.74 -9.15
N PHE A 392 -0.13 13.59 -9.35
CA PHE A 392 -1.58 13.51 -9.32
C PHE A 392 -2.14 13.91 -7.96
N VAL A 393 -1.60 13.36 -6.87
CA VAL A 393 -2.03 13.70 -5.50
C VAL A 393 -1.86 15.19 -5.23
N ASN A 394 -0.70 15.77 -5.54
CA ASN A 394 -0.46 17.21 -5.33
C ASN A 394 -1.48 18.07 -6.09
N TYR A 395 -1.77 17.73 -7.33
CA TYR A 395 -2.76 18.45 -8.13
C TYR A 395 -4.18 18.30 -7.53
N TYR A 396 -4.64 17.04 -7.33
CA TYR A 396 -6.01 16.80 -6.85
C TYR A 396 -6.26 17.44 -5.48
N MET A 397 -5.29 17.35 -4.58
CA MET A 397 -5.36 17.96 -3.24
C MET A 397 -5.29 19.48 -3.29
N SER A 398 -4.76 20.11 -4.34
CA SER A 398 -4.77 21.56 -4.51
C SER A 398 -6.11 22.12 -5.01
N ILE A 399 -7.00 21.28 -5.55
CA ILE A 399 -8.32 21.71 -6.06
C ILE A 399 -9.15 22.32 -4.92
N TYR A 400 -9.88 23.38 -5.23
CA TYR A 400 -10.80 24.06 -4.32
C TYR A 400 -11.78 23.08 -3.66
N ALA A 401 -11.74 22.96 -2.34
CA ALA A 401 -12.41 21.89 -1.61
C ALA A 401 -13.93 21.76 -1.88
N PRO A 402 -14.71 22.84 -2.03
CA PRO A 402 -16.13 22.73 -2.35
C PRO A 402 -16.46 21.95 -3.63
N LEU A 403 -15.56 21.94 -4.63
CA LEU A 403 -15.75 21.17 -5.87
C LEU A 403 -15.53 19.65 -5.66
N LYS A 404 -14.91 19.25 -4.55
CA LYS A 404 -14.65 17.85 -4.20
C LYS A 404 -15.71 17.24 -3.30
N LEU A 405 -16.59 18.05 -2.72
CA LEU A 405 -17.66 17.59 -1.84
C LEU A 405 -18.67 16.74 -2.63
N HIS A 406 -19.29 15.77 -1.97
CA HIS A 406 -20.36 14.95 -2.59
C HIS A 406 -21.58 15.79 -3.01
N SER A 407 -21.83 16.94 -2.35
CA SER A 407 -22.88 17.89 -2.72
C SER A 407 -22.62 18.54 -4.09
N HIS A 408 -21.37 18.59 -4.56
CA HIS A 408 -21.05 18.99 -5.93
C HIS A 408 -21.27 17.81 -6.87
N GLY A 409 -22.30 17.87 -7.70
CA GLY A 409 -22.70 16.80 -8.62
C GLY A 409 -23.49 15.64 -8.01
N ASN A 410 -23.80 15.68 -6.70
CA ASN A 410 -24.59 14.68 -5.96
C ASN A 410 -24.06 13.22 -6.05
N ILE A 411 -22.76 13.07 -6.21
CA ILE A 411 -22.08 11.78 -6.23
C ILE A 411 -20.63 11.93 -5.76
N GLU A 412 -20.10 10.92 -5.08
CA GLU A 412 -18.69 10.89 -4.72
C GLU A 412 -17.79 10.86 -5.96
N LYS A 413 -16.60 11.46 -5.86
CA LYS A 413 -15.61 11.53 -6.95
C LYS A 413 -16.14 12.18 -8.24
N TYR A 414 -17.06 13.13 -8.14
CA TYR A 414 -17.69 13.77 -9.30
C TYR A 414 -16.66 14.23 -10.35
N LEU A 415 -15.65 14.99 -9.94
CA LEU A 415 -14.61 15.47 -10.86
C LEU A 415 -13.86 14.34 -11.58
N LEU A 416 -13.56 13.26 -10.87
CA LEU A 416 -12.89 12.09 -11.47
C LEU A 416 -13.81 11.40 -12.48
N ARG A 417 -15.11 11.22 -12.15
CA ARG A 417 -16.10 10.64 -13.07
C ARG A 417 -16.25 11.49 -14.33
N LYS A 418 -16.36 12.80 -14.17
CA LYS A 418 -16.43 13.75 -15.29
C LYS A 418 -15.18 13.73 -16.16
N ALA A 419 -14.00 13.58 -15.58
CA ALA A 419 -12.74 13.49 -16.30
C ALA A 419 -12.71 12.31 -17.31
N PHE A 420 -13.51 11.27 -17.09
CA PHE A 420 -13.55 10.08 -17.94
C PHE A 420 -14.92 9.83 -18.62
N GLU A 421 -15.90 10.72 -18.46
CA GLU A 421 -17.26 10.53 -18.97
C GLU A 421 -17.28 10.32 -20.48
N ASP A 422 -16.59 11.15 -21.23
CA ASP A 422 -16.59 11.12 -22.70
C ASP A 422 -15.46 10.24 -23.29
N SER A 423 -14.75 9.51 -22.42
CA SER A 423 -13.56 8.76 -22.83
C SER A 423 -13.88 7.35 -23.37
N ASN A 424 -15.08 6.85 -23.18
CA ASN A 424 -15.49 5.47 -23.45
C ASN A 424 -14.60 4.41 -22.76
N GLN A 425 -13.93 4.79 -21.64
CA GLN A 425 -13.06 3.88 -20.88
C GLN A 425 -13.89 2.87 -20.08
N LEU A 426 -15.05 3.27 -19.60
CA LEU A 426 -15.91 2.47 -18.75
C LEU A 426 -17.37 2.50 -19.23
N PRO A 427 -18.13 1.42 -19.00
CA PRO A 427 -19.59 1.47 -19.12
C PRO A 427 -20.17 2.54 -18.19
N LYS A 428 -21.21 3.27 -18.65
CA LYS A 428 -21.86 4.31 -17.84
C LYS A 428 -22.36 3.79 -16.48
N GLU A 429 -22.86 2.56 -16.44
CA GLU A 429 -23.33 1.90 -15.22
C GLU A 429 -22.22 1.75 -14.17
N VAL A 430 -20.97 1.52 -14.60
CA VAL A 430 -19.81 1.42 -13.73
C VAL A 430 -19.27 2.82 -13.39
N LEU A 431 -19.20 3.70 -14.39
CA LEU A 431 -18.73 5.08 -14.21
C LEU A 431 -19.56 5.82 -13.16
N TYR A 432 -20.86 5.53 -13.03
CA TYR A 432 -21.79 6.14 -12.08
C TYR A 432 -22.29 5.17 -10.99
N ARG A 433 -21.62 4.02 -10.83
CA ARG A 433 -21.88 3.10 -9.73
C ARG A 433 -21.60 3.80 -8.39
N LYS A 434 -22.54 3.70 -7.44
CA LYS A 434 -22.28 4.14 -6.05
C LYS A 434 -21.15 3.35 -5.42
N LYS A 435 -20.38 4.02 -4.59
CA LYS A 435 -19.25 3.37 -3.92
C LYS A 435 -19.69 2.27 -2.94
N GLU A 436 -19.02 1.14 -3.04
CA GLU A 436 -19.01 0.10 -2.01
C GLU A 436 -17.55 -0.19 -1.62
N ALA A 437 -17.31 -0.43 -0.33
CA ALA A 437 -16.01 -0.86 0.16
C ALA A 437 -15.76 -2.33 -0.26
N LEU A 438 -14.50 -2.71 -0.47
CA LEU A 438 -14.14 -4.09 -0.83
C LEU A 438 -14.67 -5.10 0.20
N SER A 439 -14.63 -4.78 1.49
CA SER A 439 -15.19 -5.60 2.57
C SER A 439 -16.69 -5.82 2.47
N ASP A 440 -17.41 -4.96 1.75
CA ASP A 440 -18.86 -5.06 1.56
C ASP A 440 -19.19 -5.66 0.19
N GLY A 441 -18.51 -5.23 -0.87
CA GLY A 441 -18.73 -5.65 -2.26
C GLY A 441 -18.36 -7.11 -2.55
N CYS A 442 -17.45 -7.70 -1.76
CA CYS A 442 -17.07 -9.12 -1.87
C CYS A 442 -18.15 -10.09 -1.37
N SER A 443 -19.26 -9.61 -0.84
CA SER A 443 -20.38 -10.39 -0.30
C SER A 443 -21.72 -9.88 -0.84
N SER A 444 -22.83 -10.61 -0.55
CA SER A 444 -24.15 -10.17 -0.92
C SER A 444 -24.66 -9.09 0.05
N LYS A 445 -25.69 -8.34 -0.38
CA LYS A 445 -26.36 -7.34 0.48
C LYS A 445 -27.12 -7.98 1.65
N THR A 446 -27.57 -9.20 1.48
CA THR A 446 -28.36 -9.92 2.50
C THR A 446 -27.52 -10.71 3.48
N ASN A 447 -26.28 -11.09 3.09
CA ASN A 447 -25.34 -11.80 3.94
C ASN A 447 -23.96 -11.18 3.76
N SER A 448 -23.73 -10.10 4.49
CA SER A 448 -22.52 -9.30 4.37
C SER A 448 -21.32 -9.96 5.07
N TRP A 449 -20.13 -9.72 4.57
CA TRP A 449 -18.90 -10.28 5.15
C TRP A 449 -18.74 -9.92 6.63
N HIS A 450 -19.02 -8.68 7.03
CA HIS A 450 -18.93 -8.30 8.43
C HIS A 450 -19.92 -9.07 9.31
N THR A 451 -21.14 -9.33 8.83
CA THR A 451 -22.13 -10.15 9.56
C THR A 451 -21.67 -11.60 9.71
N ILE A 452 -21.09 -12.17 8.66
CA ILE A 452 -20.51 -13.53 8.69
C ILE A 452 -19.42 -13.63 9.75
N ILE A 453 -18.50 -12.65 9.79
CA ILE A 453 -17.44 -12.58 10.82
C ILE A 453 -18.05 -12.49 12.21
N GLN A 454 -18.98 -11.56 12.44
CA GLN A 454 -19.58 -11.36 13.75
C GLN A 454 -20.30 -12.62 14.24
N ASN A 455 -21.08 -13.28 13.38
CA ASN A 455 -21.75 -14.54 13.69
C ASN A 455 -20.76 -15.68 14.03
N HIS A 456 -19.61 -15.72 13.38
CA HIS A 456 -18.56 -16.67 13.72
C HIS A 456 -17.94 -16.36 15.08
N ILE A 457 -17.59 -15.10 15.32
CA ILE A 457 -16.90 -14.67 16.54
C ILE A 457 -17.82 -14.77 17.77
N ASP A 458 -19.13 -14.54 17.64
CA ASP A 458 -20.09 -14.72 18.72
C ASP A 458 -20.13 -16.15 19.26
N LYS A 459 -19.78 -17.14 18.41
CA LYS A 459 -19.62 -18.54 18.84
C LYS A 459 -18.28 -18.78 19.55
N CYS A 460 -17.27 -17.95 19.30
CA CYS A 460 -15.92 -18.08 19.86
C CYS A 460 -15.72 -17.28 21.15
N ILE A 461 -16.40 -16.12 21.30
CA ILE A 461 -16.25 -15.17 22.41
C ILE A 461 -17.62 -14.90 23.02
N THR A 462 -17.83 -15.34 24.27
CA THR A 462 -19.04 -15.03 25.02
C THR A 462 -19.03 -13.58 25.50
N ASP A 463 -20.22 -13.04 25.89
CA ASP A 463 -20.32 -11.70 26.49
C ASP A 463 -19.52 -11.59 27.78
N THR A 464 -19.54 -12.65 28.59
CA THR A 464 -18.76 -12.73 29.84
C THR A 464 -17.27 -12.64 29.55
N ASP A 465 -16.76 -13.43 28.59
CA ASP A 465 -15.35 -13.41 28.18
C ASP A 465 -14.96 -12.03 27.66
N PHE A 466 -15.77 -11.42 26.78
CA PHE A 466 -15.53 -10.08 26.26
C PHE A 466 -15.46 -9.03 27.38
N ASN A 467 -16.47 -8.97 28.26
CA ASN A 467 -16.55 -7.99 29.32
C ASN A 467 -15.42 -8.13 30.34
N THR A 468 -14.96 -9.36 30.59
CA THR A 468 -13.82 -9.63 31.49
C THR A 468 -12.50 -9.13 30.91
N HIS A 469 -12.25 -9.32 29.60
CA HIS A 469 -10.93 -9.12 29.01
C HIS A 469 -10.75 -7.80 28.25
N LYS A 470 -11.83 -7.15 27.78
CA LYS A 470 -11.71 -5.88 27.04
C LYS A 470 -10.95 -4.78 27.80
N SER A 471 -11.06 -4.77 29.14
CA SER A 471 -10.40 -3.78 30.00
C SER A 471 -8.93 -4.11 30.30
N SER A 472 -8.44 -5.29 29.90
CA SER A 472 -7.05 -5.67 30.08
C SER A 472 -6.09 -4.98 29.10
N TYR A 473 -6.64 -4.32 28.10
CA TYR A 473 -5.89 -3.65 27.05
C TYR A 473 -5.97 -2.13 27.20
N GLU A 474 -4.82 -1.46 27.33
CA GLU A 474 -4.74 0.00 27.41
C GLU A 474 -4.68 0.62 26.03
N HIS A 475 -3.82 0.08 25.15
CA HIS A 475 -3.65 0.54 23.78
C HIS A 475 -4.61 -0.19 22.84
N MET A 476 -5.36 0.55 22.03
CA MET A 476 -6.38 0.04 21.12
C MET A 476 -7.33 -0.92 21.85
N LYS A 477 -7.97 -0.42 22.91
CA LYS A 477 -8.93 -1.19 23.71
C LYS A 477 -10.03 -1.77 22.81
N PRO A 478 -10.28 -3.08 22.84
CA PRO A 478 -11.32 -3.70 22.05
C PRO A 478 -12.72 -3.18 22.43
N GLU A 479 -13.44 -2.65 21.44
CA GLU A 479 -14.84 -2.19 21.61
C GLU A 479 -15.86 -3.19 21.04
N LEU A 480 -15.41 -4.15 20.23
CA LEU A 480 -16.18 -5.24 19.65
C LEU A 480 -15.56 -6.58 20.04
N LYS A 481 -16.36 -7.65 20.11
CA LYS A 481 -15.84 -9.02 20.24
C LYS A 481 -14.86 -9.35 19.11
N GLU A 482 -15.12 -8.84 17.92
CA GLU A 482 -14.26 -8.98 16.75
C GLU A 482 -12.87 -8.34 16.98
N SER A 483 -12.82 -7.12 17.48
CA SER A 483 -11.54 -6.48 17.79
C SER A 483 -10.77 -7.20 18.91
N LEU A 484 -11.48 -7.81 19.87
CA LEU A 484 -10.84 -8.69 20.89
C LEU A 484 -10.30 -9.99 20.26
N TYR A 485 -11.04 -10.59 19.33
CA TYR A 485 -10.60 -11.79 18.61
C TYR A 485 -9.33 -11.52 17.81
N TYR A 486 -9.32 -10.41 17.05
CA TYR A 486 -8.15 -9.99 16.27
C TYR A 486 -6.96 -9.64 17.16
N ARG A 487 -7.20 -8.94 18.28
CA ARG A 487 -6.14 -8.64 19.26
C ARG A 487 -5.50 -9.90 19.81
N ARG A 488 -6.28 -10.91 20.18
CA ARG A 488 -5.75 -12.18 20.69
C ARG A 488 -4.90 -12.93 19.67
N ILE A 489 -5.26 -12.86 18.39
CA ILE A 489 -4.47 -13.45 17.31
C ILE A 489 -3.18 -12.65 17.09
N PHE A 490 -3.26 -11.32 17.07
CA PHE A 490 -2.09 -10.45 16.94
C PHE A 490 -1.08 -10.69 18.06
N ASP A 491 -1.52 -10.78 19.30
CA ASP A 491 -0.67 -11.01 20.47
C ASP A 491 0.06 -12.37 20.45
N LYS A 492 -0.43 -13.36 19.71
CA LYS A 492 0.31 -14.64 19.53
C LYS A 492 1.59 -14.46 18.72
N TYR A 493 1.62 -13.51 17.81
CA TYR A 493 2.74 -13.29 16.88
C TYR A 493 3.56 -12.04 17.23
N TYR A 494 2.93 -11.00 17.78
CA TYR A 494 3.49 -9.66 17.91
C TYR A 494 3.28 -9.07 19.31
N LYS A 495 3.35 -9.91 20.34
CA LYS A 495 3.21 -9.45 21.72
C LYS A 495 4.21 -8.34 22.02
N SER A 496 3.76 -7.27 22.65
CA SER A 496 4.54 -6.05 22.97
C SER A 496 4.87 -5.16 21.77
N HIS A 497 4.31 -5.43 20.57
CA HIS A 497 4.47 -4.59 19.38
C HIS A 497 3.17 -3.91 18.94
N GLU A 498 2.14 -3.91 19.78
CA GLU A 498 0.84 -3.30 19.48
C GLU A 498 0.93 -1.80 19.17
N LYS A 499 1.94 -1.10 19.69
CA LYS A 499 2.19 0.33 19.42
C LYS A 499 2.65 0.60 17.98
N SER A 500 3.02 -0.45 17.23
CA SER A 500 3.29 -0.31 15.78
C SER A 500 2.04 0.05 14.98
N ILE A 501 0.84 -0.12 15.57
CA ILE A 501 -0.47 0.29 15.06
C ILE A 501 -0.94 1.43 15.98
N SER A 502 -1.21 2.61 15.43
CA SER A 502 -1.49 3.79 16.26
C SER A 502 -2.90 3.82 16.84
N HIS A 503 -3.91 3.42 16.07
CA HIS A 503 -5.34 3.48 16.43
C HIS A 503 -6.18 2.60 15.51
N PHE A 504 -7.44 2.34 15.89
CA PHE A 504 -8.44 1.78 14.99
C PHE A 504 -8.89 2.82 13.97
N TRP A 505 -9.02 2.41 12.72
CA TRP A 505 -9.67 3.26 11.73
C TRP A 505 -11.17 3.34 11.99
N LEU A 506 -11.67 4.54 12.23
CA LEU A 506 -13.09 4.81 12.45
C LEU A 506 -13.51 6.07 11.70
N PRO A 507 -14.74 6.11 11.15
CA PRO A 507 -15.25 7.30 10.47
C PRO A 507 -15.50 8.45 11.46
N LYS A 508 -15.07 9.65 11.08
CA LYS A 508 -15.31 10.89 11.85
C LYS A 508 -16.75 11.40 11.67
N TRP A 509 -17.18 12.26 12.57
CA TRP A 509 -18.49 12.94 12.52
C TRP A 509 -19.71 12.00 12.43
N CYS A 510 -19.59 10.80 12.93
CA CYS A 510 -20.65 9.78 12.92
C CYS A 510 -21.14 9.42 14.32
N GLY A 511 -20.86 10.26 15.34
CA GLY A 511 -21.15 9.97 16.74
C GLY A 511 -20.19 8.94 17.35
N ASN A 512 -20.66 8.21 18.37
CA ASN A 512 -19.85 7.21 19.08
C ASN A 512 -19.92 5.85 18.37
N ILE A 513 -19.34 5.76 17.16
CA ILE A 513 -19.31 4.53 16.37
C ILE A 513 -18.12 3.67 16.80
N THR A 514 -18.38 2.39 17.00
CA THR A 514 -17.38 1.37 17.33
C THR A 514 -17.12 0.39 16.18
N ASP A 515 -18.07 0.25 15.25
CA ASP A 515 -17.94 -0.57 14.04
C ASP A 515 -17.61 0.33 12.84
N PRO A 516 -16.52 0.04 12.10
CA PRO A 516 -16.09 0.87 10.97
C PRO A 516 -16.88 0.66 9.67
N SER A 517 -17.81 -0.33 9.60
CA SER A 517 -18.57 -0.62 8.38
C SER A 517 -19.45 0.56 7.97
N ALA A 518 -19.36 0.95 6.69
CA ALA A 518 -20.23 1.97 6.14
C ALA A 518 -21.72 1.57 6.24
N ARG A 519 -22.03 0.28 6.23
CA ARG A 519 -23.40 -0.25 6.31
C ARG A 519 -24.09 -0.01 7.65
N VAL A 520 -23.36 0.35 8.71
CA VAL A 520 -23.95 0.73 10.00
C VAL A 520 -24.22 2.24 10.09
N LEU A 521 -23.85 3.03 9.09
CA LEU A 521 -24.08 4.47 9.05
C LEU A 521 -25.51 4.78 8.56
N ASN A 522 -26.16 5.73 9.23
CA ASN A 522 -27.54 6.15 8.88
C ASN A 522 -27.70 6.73 7.46
N ASN A 523 -26.61 7.10 6.80
CA ASN A 523 -26.59 7.73 5.48
C ASN A 523 -26.16 6.78 4.36
N TYR A 524 -26.11 5.49 4.59
CA TYR A 524 -25.69 4.47 3.62
C TYR A 524 -26.76 4.16 2.59
#